data_e37ee751772912bbc006608ef92247ee
#
_entry.id   e37ee751772912bbc006608ef92247ee
#
_cell.length_a   1.000
_cell.length_b   1.000
_cell.length_c   1.000
_cell.angle_alpha   90.00
_cell.angle_beta   90.00
_cell.angle_gamma   90.00
#
_symmetry.space_group_name_H-M   'P 1'
#
loop_
_entity.id
_entity.type
_entity.pdbx_description
1 polymer ?
#
loop_
_entity_poly.entity_id
_entity_poly.type
_entity_poly.pdbx_seq_one_letter_code
_entity_poly.pdbx_strand_id
1 'polypeptide(L)'
;MKTFLVVGLGNPEGKYFETWHNLGFKAAERFAGDLTFTKKGNQLITDTHEKGNKVIILKPLTYMNLSGQAVVAVCRKYKIPAEQVIVFVDDIYLDIGTVRLKKSGGAGGHNGLKSINELLQATTYTKIKIGAKPTTDIKGNTASYVLAKIPADQRDAVNTAIDTAVQIAHDVIAGVK
;
A
#
# COMPACT_ATOMS: atom_id res chain seq x y z
N MET A 1 -2.56 -0.51 -24.34
CA MET A 1 -2.79 -1.16 -23.04
C MET A 1 -1.58 -0.96 -22.15
N LYS A 2 -1.79 -0.46 -20.94
CA LYS A 2 -0.72 -0.34 -19.93
C LYS A 2 -0.82 -1.50 -18.94
N THR A 3 0.28 -1.73 -18.21
CA THR A 3 0.29 -2.62 -17.06
C THR A 3 0.53 -1.79 -15.81
N PHE A 4 -0.40 -1.84 -14.87
CA PHE A 4 -0.27 -1.19 -13.56
C PHE A 4 0.10 -2.22 -12.51
N LEU A 5 0.89 -1.79 -11.54
CA LEU A 5 1.18 -2.56 -10.34
C LEU A 5 0.55 -1.87 -9.14
N VAL A 6 -0.38 -2.54 -8.51
CA VAL A 6 -1.03 -2.06 -7.26
C VAL A 6 -0.40 -2.83 -6.10
N VAL A 7 0.22 -2.12 -5.18
CA VAL A 7 0.95 -2.70 -4.05
C VAL A 7 0.29 -2.30 -2.75
N GLY A 8 0.04 -3.26 -1.88
CA GLY A 8 -0.31 -2.98 -0.49
C GLY A 8 0.86 -3.32 0.43
N LEU A 9 1.28 -2.37 1.27
CA LEU A 9 2.37 -2.58 2.21
C LEU A 9 1.86 -3.11 3.55
N GLY A 10 2.61 -4.02 4.15
CA GLY A 10 2.31 -4.61 5.44
C GLY A 10 3.35 -5.62 5.85
N ASN A 11 3.17 -6.21 7.02
CA ASN A 11 3.98 -7.30 7.54
C ASN A 11 3.22 -8.62 7.43
N PRO A 12 3.89 -9.74 7.08
CA PRO A 12 3.21 -10.96 6.66
C PRO A 12 2.63 -11.82 7.77
N GLU A 13 3.06 -11.67 9.01
CA GLU A 13 2.59 -12.52 10.11
C GLU A 13 1.19 -12.12 10.59
N GLY A 14 0.38 -13.12 10.96
CA GLY A 14 -1.01 -12.91 11.40
C GLY A 14 -1.17 -11.92 12.56
N LYS A 15 -0.17 -11.86 13.46
CA LYS A 15 -0.20 -10.91 14.58
C LYS A 15 -0.22 -9.44 14.15
N TYR A 16 0.12 -9.14 12.89
CA TYR A 16 0.14 -7.78 12.36
C TYR A 16 -1.10 -7.42 11.52
N PHE A 17 -2.00 -8.36 11.25
CA PHE A 17 -3.09 -8.15 10.30
C PHE A 17 -4.03 -7.00 10.67
N GLU A 18 -4.25 -6.78 11.96
CA GLU A 18 -5.15 -5.72 12.44
C GLU A 18 -4.39 -4.49 12.96
N THR A 19 -3.15 -4.29 12.52
CA THR A 19 -2.33 -3.16 12.96
C THR A 19 -2.37 -2.01 11.96
N TRP A 20 -1.99 -0.82 12.42
CA TRP A 20 -1.90 0.36 11.56
C TRP A 20 -0.97 0.15 10.38
N HIS A 21 0.15 -0.55 10.61
CA HIS A 21 1.16 -0.77 9.55
C HIS A 21 0.66 -1.70 8.44
N ASN A 22 -0.44 -2.40 8.65
CA ASN A 22 -1.04 -3.29 7.64
C ASN A 22 -2.25 -2.68 6.91
N LEU A 23 -2.48 -1.38 7.04
CA LEU A 23 -3.54 -0.71 6.27
C LEU A 23 -3.35 -0.91 4.76
N GLY A 24 -2.10 -0.89 4.29
CA GLY A 24 -1.82 -1.15 2.88
C GLY A 24 -2.24 -2.55 2.43
N PHE A 25 -1.96 -3.58 3.24
CA PHE A 25 -2.43 -4.94 2.95
C PHE A 25 -3.96 -5.00 2.86
N LYS A 26 -4.65 -4.37 3.79
CA LYS A 26 -6.12 -4.32 3.80
C LYS A 26 -6.67 -3.65 2.54
N ALA A 27 -6.05 -2.57 2.11
CA ALA A 27 -6.46 -1.86 0.90
C ALA A 27 -6.23 -2.70 -0.35
N ALA A 28 -5.10 -3.40 -0.45
CA ALA A 28 -4.83 -4.28 -1.59
C ALA A 28 -5.82 -5.44 -1.64
N GLU A 29 -6.16 -6.03 -0.50
CA GLU A 29 -7.17 -7.08 -0.42
C GLU A 29 -8.55 -6.57 -0.83
N ARG A 30 -8.93 -5.38 -0.39
CA ARG A 30 -10.20 -4.74 -0.77
C ARG A 30 -10.23 -4.43 -2.26
N PHE A 31 -9.12 -3.94 -2.81
CA PHE A 31 -8.99 -3.67 -4.24
C PHE A 31 -9.16 -4.96 -5.05
N ALA A 32 -8.54 -6.05 -4.62
CA ALA A 32 -8.61 -7.34 -5.30
C ALA A 32 -10.02 -7.96 -5.26
N GLY A 33 -10.81 -7.67 -4.21
CA GLY A 33 -12.16 -8.22 -4.08
C GLY A 33 -12.14 -9.75 -4.02
N ASP A 34 -12.81 -10.39 -4.96
CA ASP A 34 -12.95 -11.86 -5.00
C ASP A 34 -11.78 -12.57 -5.68
N LEU A 35 -10.77 -11.84 -6.17
CA LEU A 35 -9.60 -12.45 -6.78
C LEU A 35 -8.80 -13.25 -5.76
N THR A 36 -8.28 -14.41 -6.17
CA THR A 36 -7.46 -15.24 -5.31
C THR A 36 -5.99 -14.91 -5.50
N PHE A 37 -5.30 -14.58 -4.40
CA PHE A 37 -3.86 -14.38 -4.41
C PHE A 37 -3.14 -15.73 -4.46
N THR A 38 -2.04 -15.78 -5.21
CA THR A 38 -1.14 -16.93 -5.28
C THR A 38 0.17 -16.55 -4.59
N LYS A 39 0.66 -17.42 -3.72
CA LYS A 39 1.97 -17.22 -3.09
C LYS A 39 3.07 -17.64 -4.05
N LYS A 40 3.98 -16.72 -4.35
CA LYS A 40 5.18 -16.97 -5.17
C LYS A 40 6.40 -16.37 -4.48
N GLY A 41 7.22 -17.23 -3.86
CA GLY A 41 8.35 -16.75 -3.07
C GLY A 41 7.90 -15.86 -1.91
N ASN A 42 8.47 -14.66 -1.82
CA ASN A 42 8.18 -13.70 -0.77
C ASN A 42 7.07 -12.71 -1.15
N GLN A 43 6.04 -13.19 -1.88
CA GLN A 43 4.95 -12.32 -2.30
C GLN A 43 3.64 -13.07 -2.46
N LEU A 44 2.54 -12.37 -2.24
CA LEU A 44 1.21 -12.75 -2.67
C LEU A 44 0.85 -11.89 -3.86
N ILE A 45 0.44 -12.52 -4.96
CA ILE A 45 0.21 -11.83 -6.23
C ILE A 45 -1.05 -12.37 -6.91
N THR A 46 -1.77 -11.49 -7.57
CA THR A 46 -2.87 -11.82 -8.47
C THR A 46 -2.93 -10.78 -9.59
N ASP A 47 -3.74 -11.02 -10.59
CA ASP A 47 -3.90 -10.05 -11.67
C ASP A 47 -5.32 -10.05 -12.22
N THR A 48 -5.65 -8.97 -12.90
CA THR A 48 -6.93 -8.78 -13.58
C THR A 48 -6.76 -7.78 -14.72
N HIS A 49 -7.84 -7.47 -15.41
CA HIS A 49 -7.89 -6.42 -16.41
C HIS A 49 -8.96 -5.42 -16.04
N GLU A 50 -8.67 -4.15 -16.24
CA GLU A 50 -9.56 -3.06 -15.88
C GLU A 50 -9.36 -1.88 -16.83
N LYS A 51 -10.46 -1.35 -17.38
CA LYS A 51 -10.40 -0.20 -18.31
C LYS A 51 -9.39 -0.37 -19.45
N GLY A 52 -9.26 -1.61 -19.96
CA GLY A 52 -8.33 -1.92 -21.04
C GLY A 52 -6.88 -2.09 -20.62
N ASN A 53 -6.59 -2.06 -19.32
CA ASN A 53 -5.25 -2.21 -18.78
C ASN A 53 -5.10 -3.52 -18.02
N LYS A 54 -3.88 -4.06 -18.00
CA LYS A 54 -3.54 -5.15 -17.08
C LYS A 54 -3.24 -4.56 -15.71
N VAL A 55 -3.75 -5.16 -14.66
CA VAL A 55 -3.52 -4.74 -13.27
C VAL A 55 -2.99 -5.91 -12.48
N ILE A 56 -1.76 -5.80 -11.99
CA ILE A 56 -1.14 -6.77 -11.09
C ILE A 56 -1.28 -6.24 -9.68
N ILE A 57 -1.72 -7.09 -8.75
CA ILE A 57 -1.92 -6.72 -7.34
C ILE A 57 -0.95 -7.53 -6.50
N LEU A 58 -0.16 -6.83 -5.69
CA LEU A 58 0.97 -7.40 -4.95
C LEU A 58 0.88 -7.07 -3.46
N LYS A 59 1.03 -8.10 -2.63
CA LYS A 59 1.29 -7.94 -1.19
C LYS A 59 2.67 -8.54 -0.91
N PRO A 60 3.71 -7.70 -0.68
CA PRO A 60 5.04 -8.22 -0.32
C PRO A 60 5.01 -8.97 1.01
N LEU A 61 5.65 -10.13 1.07
CA LEU A 61 5.80 -10.91 2.31
C LEU A 61 7.19 -10.77 2.90
N THR A 62 7.92 -9.74 2.50
CA THR A 62 9.33 -9.50 2.83
C THR A 62 9.56 -8.80 4.16
N TYR A 63 8.54 -8.56 4.97
CA TYR A 63 8.54 -7.55 6.03
C TYR A 63 8.69 -6.13 5.46
N MET A 64 8.23 -5.15 6.23
CA MET A 64 8.05 -3.78 5.76
C MET A 64 9.33 -3.15 5.22
N ASN A 65 10.46 -3.31 5.91
CA ASN A 65 11.71 -2.67 5.52
C ASN A 65 12.36 -3.28 4.27
N LEU A 66 11.84 -4.39 3.75
CA LEU A 66 12.33 -5.03 2.53
C LEU A 66 11.31 -5.03 1.40
N SER A 67 10.24 -4.26 1.53
CA SER A 67 9.13 -4.23 0.55
C SER A 67 9.60 -3.95 -0.88
N GLY A 68 10.63 -3.14 -1.05
CA GLY A 68 11.16 -2.79 -2.37
C GLY A 68 11.69 -3.99 -3.16
N GLN A 69 12.14 -5.05 -2.47
CA GLN A 69 12.63 -6.26 -3.16
C GLN A 69 11.55 -6.90 -4.02
N ALA A 70 10.34 -7.06 -3.48
CA ALA A 70 9.23 -7.65 -4.22
C ALA A 70 8.73 -6.71 -5.32
N VAL A 71 8.62 -5.41 -5.02
CA VAL A 71 8.15 -4.40 -5.98
C VAL A 71 9.06 -4.35 -7.21
N VAL A 72 10.36 -4.26 -6.99
CA VAL A 72 11.35 -4.17 -8.09
C VAL A 72 11.34 -5.44 -8.94
N ALA A 73 11.26 -6.62 -8.29
CA ALA A 73 11.22 -7.88 -9.01
C ALA A 73 10.03 -7.96 -9.98
N VAL A 74 8.85 -7.54 -9.54
CA VAL A 74 7.65 -7.53 -10.39
C VAL A 74 7.75 -6.48 -11.49
N CYS A 75 8.24 -5.28 -11.17
CA CYS A 75 8.43 -4.23 -12.18
C CYS A 75 9.39 -4.67 -13.30
N ARG A 76 10.48 -5.35 -12.94
CA ARG A 76 11.44 -5.87 -13.93
C ARG A 76 10.83 -6.97 -14.78
N LYS A 77 10.14 -7.91 -14.14
CA LYS A 77 9.55 -9.05 -14.86
C LYS A 77 8.53 -8.61 -15.91
N TYR A 78 7.67 -7.65 -15.56
CA TYR A 78 6.57 -7.20 -16.42
C TYR A 78 6.84 -5.87 -17.11
N LYS A 79 8.06 -5.33 -16.97
CA LYS A 79 8.48 -4.06 -17.59
C LYS A 79 7.55 -2.90 -17.23
N ILE A 80 7.26 -2.76 -15.94
CA ILE A 80 6.36 -1.73 -15.43
C ILE A 80 7.19 -0.50 -15.03
N PRO A 81 6.96 0.67 -15.65
CA PRO A 81 7.65 1.89 -15.23
C PRO A 81 7.10 2.41 -13.90
N ALA A 82 7.91 3.20 -13.20
CA ALA A 82 7.55 3.73 -11.88
C ALA A 82 6.19 4.46 -11.89
N GLU A 83 5.88 5.19 -12.94
CA GLU A 83 4.66 5.98 -13.07
C GLU A 83 3.39 5.11 -13.10
N GLN A 84 3.53 3.81 -13.33
CA GLN A 84 2.42 2.85 -13.34
C GLN A 84 2.37 1.99 -12.07
N VAL A 85 3.16 2.34 -11.05
CA VAL A 85 3.12 1.71 -9.73
C VAL A 85 2.24 2.55 -8.81
N ILE A 86 1.30 1.89 -8.12
CA ILE A 86 0.38 2.49 -7.15
C ILE A 86 0.57 1.77 -5.83
N VAL A 87 0.90 2.49 -4.76
CA VAL A 87 1.20 1.91 -3.45
C VAL A 87 0.20 2.40 -2.42
N PHE A 88 -0.51 1.46 -1.77
CA PHE A 88 -1.30 1.74 -0.58
C PHE A 88 -0.39 1.67 0.65
N VAL A 89 -0.42 2.70 1.47
CA VAL A 89 0.49 2.84 2.61
C VAL A 89 -0.18 3.59 3.77
N ASP A 90 0.16 3.22 5.00
CA ASP A 90 -0.26 3.95 6.21
C ASP A 90 0.55 5.24 6.37
N ASP A 91 -0.08 6.29 6.90
CA ASP A 91 0.59 7.57 7.16
C ASP A 91 0.18 8.11 8.53
N ILE A 92 1.15 8.19 9.45
CA ILE A 92 0.93 8.66 10.82
C ILE A 92 0.74 10.17 10.93
N TYR A 93 0.91 10.92 9.86
CA TYR A 93 0.71 12.37 9.83
C TYR A 93 -0.66 12.76 9.29
N LEU A 94 -1.42 11.81 8.76
CA LEU A 94 -2.79 12.04 8.28
C LEU A 94 -3.81 11.57 9.31
N ASP A 95 -4.86 12.35 9.50
CA ASP A 95 -5.95 12.00 10.40
C ASP A 95 -6.58 10.67 10.00
N ILE A 96 -6.96 9.87 11.02
CA ILE A 96 -7.69 8.63 10.82
C ILE A 96 -8.99 8.92 10.05
N GLY A 97 -9.28 8.12 9.05
CA GLY A 97 -10.46 8.32 8.20
C GLY A 97 -10.19 9.14 6.95
N THR A 98 -8.98 9.68 6.79
CA THR A 98 -8.60 10.48 5.62
C THR A 98 -7.63 9.73 4.71
N VAL A 99 -7.60 10.14 3.43
CA VAL A 99 -6.72 9.56 2.42
C VAL A 99 -6.10 10.69 1.61
N ARG A 100 -4.83 10.54 1.25
CA ARG A 100 -4.11 11.50 0.40
C ARG A 100 -3.45 10.80 -0.77
N LEU A 101 -3.70 11.31 -1.96
CA LEU A 101 -3.04 10.88 -3.20
C LEU A 101 -1.81 11.74 -3.43
N LYS A 102 -0.64 11.10 -3.65
CA LYS A 102 0.60 11.77 -4.05
C LYS A 102 1.26 11.00 -5.18
N LYS A 103 1.62 11.70 -6.25
CA LYS A 103 2.25 11.08 -7.44
C LYS A 103 3.78 11.20 -7.44
N SER A 104 4.35 11.76 -6.40
CA SER A 104 5.81 11.87 -6.23
C SER A 104 6.11 12.18 -4.78
N GLY A 105 7.38 12.19 -4.41
CA GLY A 105 7.83 12.61 -3.08
C GLY A 105 8.60 11.55 -2.33
N GLY A 106 9.19 11.94 -1.21
CA GLY A 106 9.98 11.08 -0.36
C GLY A 106 9.16 10.11 0.47
N ALA A 107 9.86 9.33 1.28
CA ALA A 107 9.25 8.27 2.09
C ALA A 107 8.53 8.76 3.34
N GLY A 108 8.76 10.00 3.78
CA GLY A 108 8.14 10.54 5.00
C GLY A 108 8.44 9.74 6.26
N GLY A 109 9.60 9.08 6.32
CA GLY A 109 9.97 8.23 7.45
C GLY A 109 9.42 6.80 7.39
N HIS A 110 8.58 6.45 6.43
CA HIS A 110 8.00 5.12 6.31
C HIS A 110 9.02 4.13 5.73
N ASN A 111 9.34 3.06 6.45
CA ASN A 111 10.40 2.12 6.06
C ASN A 111 10.10 1.35 4.77
N GLY A 112 8.85 1.02 4.52
CA GLY A 112 8.44 0.36 3.27
C GLY A 112 8.65 1.25 2.06
N LEU A 113 8.28 2.53 2.16
CA LEU A 113 8.51 3.50 1.10
C LEU A 113 10.00 3.78 0.89
N LYS A 114 10.79 3.83 1.97
CA LYS A 114 12.26 3.95 1.85
C LYS A 114 12.84 2.82 1.02
N SER A 115 12.42 1.58 1.30
CA SER A 115 12.85 0.40 0.57
C SER A 115 12.49 0.47 -0.91
N ILE A 116 11.26 0.88 -1.23
CA ILE A 116 10.80 1.03 -2.62
C ILE A 116 11.61 2.12 -3.32
N ASN A 117 11.75 3.30 -2.72
CA ASN A 117 12.49 4.42 -3.31
C ASN A 117 13.92 4.03 -3.63
N GLU A 118 14.58 3.32 -2.71
CA GLU A 118 15.97 2.93 -2.85
C GLU A 118 16.15 1.89 -3.97
N LEU A 119 15.35 0.84 -3.96
CA LEU A 119 15.53 -0.27 -4.91
C LEU A 119 14.94 0.03 -6.28
N LEU A 120 13.84 0.76 -6.35
CA LEU A 120 13.25 1.21 -7.62
C LEU A 120 14.04 2.37 -8.23
N GLN A 121 14.86 3.06 -7.42
CA GLN A 121 15.60 4.25 -7.81
C GLN A 121 14.70 5.32 -8.42
N ALA A 122 13.51 5.49 -7.86
CA ALA A 122 12.53 6.47 -8.31
C ALA A 122 11.59 6.83 -7.17
N THR A 123 11.03 8.04 -7.23
CA THR A 123 10.02 8.54 -6.32
C THR A 123 8.73 8.97 -7.05
N THR A 124 8.67 8.77 -8.36
CA THR A 124 7.59 9.25 -9.22
C THR A 124 6.43 8.27 -9.34
N TYR A 125 6.36 7.26 -8.47
CA TYR A 125 5.21 6.37 -8.41
C TYR A 125 4.10 6.97 -7.54
N THR A 126 2.87 6.49 -7.75
CA THR A 126 1.69 6.96 -7.03
C THR A 126 1.64 6.35 -5.64
N LYS A 127 1.44 7.20 -4.64
CA LYS A 127 1.23 6.81 -3.24
C LYS A 127 -0.19 7.17 -2.85
N ILE A 128 -0.93 6.21 -2.32
CA ILE A 128 -2.26 6.43 -1.73
C ILE A 128 -2.10 6.23 -0.24
N LYS A 129 -2.01 7.34 0.48
CA LYS A 129 -1.71 7.37 1.91
C LYS A 129 -2.99 7.32 2.72
N ILE A 130 -3.06 6.36 3.64
CA ILE A 130 -4.24 6.10 4.48
C ILE A 130 -3.93 6.55 5.90
N GLY A 131 -4.74 7.43 6.44
CA GLY A 131 -4.49 8.09 7.72
C GLY A 131 -4.42 7.13 8.90
N ALA A 132 -3.36 7.29 9.70
CA ALA A 132 -3.09 6.49 10.90
C ALA A 132 -2.57 7.37 12.05
N LYS A 133 -2.89 8.67 12.05
CA LYS A 133 -2.36 9.61 13.04
C LYS A 133 -2.82 9.23 14.45
N PRO A 134 -1.86 9.14 15.42
CA PRO A 134 -2.24 8.88 16.80
C PRO A 134 -3.16 9.97 17.35
N THR A 135 -4.17 9.55 18.12
CA THR A 135 -5.10 10.47 18.78
C THR A 135 -4.59 10.92 20.16
N THR A 136 -3.51 10.31 20.62
CA THR A 136 -2.83 10.66 21.88
C THR A 136 -1.34 10.81 21.61
N ASP A 137 -0.63 11.45 22.55
CA ASP A 137 0.82 11.59 22.44
C ASP A 137 1.49 10.21 22.63
N ILE A 138 2.20 9.75 21.59
CA ILE A 138 2.94 8.49 21.60
C ILE A 138 4.40 8.67 22.07
N LYS A 139 4.80 9.90 22.43
CA LYS A 139 6.14 10.23 22.98
C LYS A 139 7.29 9.71 22.10
N GLY A 140 7.14 9.81 20.78
CA GLY A 140 8.14 9.37 19.82
C GLY A 140 8.19 7.86 19.57
N ASN A 141 7.31 7.05 20.17
CA ASN A 141 7.27 5.59 20.00
C ASN A 141 6.55 5.18 18.71
N THR A 142 6.96 5.72 17.58
CA THR A 142 6.32 5.47 16.28
C THR A 142 6.34 3.98 15.92
N ALA A 143 7.48 3.31 16.11
CA ALA A 143 7.61 1.88 15.77
C ALA A 143 6.61 1.01 16.54
N SER A 144 6.42 1.27 17.83
CA SER A 144 5.44 0.55 18.64
C SER A 144 4.01 0.87 18.23
N TYR A 145 3.73 2.14 17.93
CA TYR A 145 2.39 2.58 17.55
C TYR A 145 1.91 1.90 16.27
N VAL A 146 2.72 1.90 15.20
CA VAL A 146 2.29 1.34 13.91
C VAL A 146 2.10 -0.17 13.95
N LEU A 147 2.73 -0.84 14.92
CA LEU A 147 2.57 -2.28 15.14
C LEU A 147 1.46 -2.61 16.16
N ALA A 148 0.82 -1.59 16.73
CA ALA A 148 -0.31 -1.78 17.63
C ALA A 148 -1.59 -2.03 16.84
N LYS A 149 -2.52 -2.75 17.46
CA LYS A 149 -3.83 -3.03 16.87
C LYS A 149 -4.67 -1.75 16.75
N ILE A 150 -5.41 -1.66 15.66
CA ILE A 150 -6.36 -0.58 15.44
C ILE A 150 -7.49 -0.75 16.46
N PRO A 151 -7.78 0.29 17.30
CA PRO A 151 -8.87 0.20 18.26
C PRO A 151 -10.21 -0.03 17.58
N ALA A 152 -11.10 -0.76 18.27
CA ALA A 152 -12.40 -1.11 17.72
C ALA A 152 -13.25 0.12 17.34
N ASP A 153 -13.15 1.21 18.13
CA ASP A 153 -13.88 2.45 17.87
C ASP A 153 -13.35 3.25 16.65
N GLN A 154 -12.20 2.88 16.11
CA GLN A 154 -11.62 3.52 14.91
C GLN A 154 -11.87 2.69 13.64
N ARG A 155 -12.36 1.47 13.76
CA ARG A 155 -12.46 0.56 12.61
C ARG A 155 -13.39 1.07 11.51
N ASP A 156 -14.51 1.67 11.85
CA ASP A 156 -15.45 2.19 10.85
C ASP A 156 -14.82 3.30 10.01
N ALA A 157 -14.14 4.25 10.67
CA ALA A 157 -13.43 5.33 9.97
C ALA A 157 -12.32 4.78 9.08
N VAL A 158 -11.58 3.78 9.56
CA VAL A 158 -10.52 3.12 8.79
C VAL A 158 -11.09 2.40 7.58
N ASN A 159 -12.18 1.66 7.74
CA ASN A 159 -12.80 0.95 6.62
C ASN A 159 -13.33 1.91 5.55
N THR A 160 -13.92 3.02 5.96
CA THR A 160 -14.36 4.07 5.04
C THR A 160 -13.16 4.65 4.27
N ALA A 161 -12.04 4.91 4.96
CA ALA A 161 -10.82 5.40 4.31
C ALA A 161 -10.27 4.37 3.32
N ILE A 162 -10.29 3.09 3.67
CA ILE A 162 -9.85 2.02 2.76
C ILE A 162 -10.70 2.00 1.49
N ASP A 163 -12.03 2.11 1.62
CA ASP A 163 -12.92 2.19 0.45
C ASP A 163 -12.59 3.39 -0.43
N THR A 164 -12.33 4.55 0.18
CA THR A 164 -11.91 5.76 -0.54
C THR A 164 -10.58 5.53 -1.26
N ALA A 165 -9.59 4.92 -0.59
CA ALA A 165 -8.29 4.64 -1.18
C ALA A 165 -8.41 3.71 -2.39
N VAL A 166 -9.23 2.69 -2.30
CA VAL A 166 -9.49 1.74 -3.41
C VAL A 166 -10.11 2.47 -4.60
N GLN A 167 -11.10 3.34 -4.35
CA GLN A 167 -11.71 4.12 -5.44
C GLN A 167 -10.70 5.04 -6.11
N ILE A 168 -9.81 5.68 -5.34
CA ILE A 168 -8.75 6.51 -5.90
C ILE A 168 -7.83 5.68 -6.80
N ALA A 169 -7.47 4.46 -6.40
CA ALA A 169 -6.65 3.59 -7.23
C ALA A 169 -7.34 3.26 -8.57
N HIS A 170 -8.63 2.95 -8.55
CA HIS A 170 -9.40 2.73 -9.77
C HIS A 170 -9.41 3.99 -10.65
N ASP A 171 -9.55 5.16 -10.05
CA ASP A 171 -9.54 6.44 -10.77
C ASP A 171 -8.18 6.71 -11.43
N VAL A 172 -7.08 6.41 -10.74
CA VAL A 172 -5.73 6.53 -11.30
C VAL A 172 -5.56 5.61 -12.51
N ILE A 173 -5.99 4.36 -12.40
CA ILE A 173 -5.92 3.40 -13.52
C ILE A 173 -6.77 3.86 -14.70
N ALA A 174 -7.93 4.44 -14.42
CA ALA A 174 -8.82 4.97 -15.46
C ALA A 174 -8.32 6.27 -16.09
N GLY A 175 -7.30 6.90 -15.51
CA GLY A 175 -6.74 8.15 -16.02
C GLY A 175 -7.55 9.40 -15.62
N VAL A 176 -8.44 9.30 -14.62
CA VAL A 176 -9.23 10.45 -14.15
C VAL A 176 -8.62 11.11 -12.90
N LYS A 177 -7.55 10.55 -12.37
CA LYS A 177 -6.78 11.14 -11.27
C LYS A 177 -5.28 10.95 -11.44
#